data_668fa044d7f28cc7d32b7d80a46c79d4
#
_entry.id   668fa044d7f28cc7d32b7d80a46c79d4
#
_cell.length_a   1.000
_cell.length_b   1.000
_cell.length_c   1.000
_cell.angle_alpha   90.00
_cell.angle_beta   90.00
_cell.angle_gamma   90.00
#
_symmetry.space_group_name_H-M   'P 1'
#
loop_
_entity.id
_entity.type
_entity.pdbx_description
1 polymer ?
#
loop_
_entity_poly.entity_id
_entity_poly.type
_entity_poly.pdbx_seq_one_letter_code
_entity_poly.pdbx_strand_id
1 'polypeptide(L)'
;LEGSMKQESEVILHLIFDHYQEAVLLLCKSAGSSLEGFFDKIVERKVYESEAFFEEQKEKFFDENLMRLLISSQFYSYYQIVNGGYEREAAQGYMNAVMRYHFGGWAALLNAGKEMEGEEQL
;
A
#
# COMPACT_ATOMS: atom_id res chain seq x y z
N LEU A 1 -1.68 12.73 4.38
CA LEU A 1 -1.40 11.47 3.70
C LEU A 1 -0.24 10.70 4.31
N GLU A 2 0.89 11.37 4.56
CA GLU A 2 2.05 10.73 5.16
C GLU A 2 1.74 10.15 6.54
N GLY A 3 1.06 10.91 7.38
CA GLY A 3 0.64 10.47 8.71
C GLY A 3 -0.29 9.27 8.68
N SER A 4 -1.22 9.24 7.72
CA SER A 4 -2.14 8.13 7.54
C SER A 4 -1.42 6.86 7.08
N MET A 5 -0.46 6.98 6.17
CA MET A 5 0.34 5.86 5.70
C MET A 5 1.20 5.27 6.83
N LYS A 6 1.81 6.12 7.62
CA LYS A 6 2.62 5.70 8.76
C LYS A 6 1.78 4.96 9.80
N GLN A 7 0.63 5.52 10.15
CA GLN A 7 -0.29 4.91 11.13
C GLN A 7 -0.79 3.56 10.65
N GLU A 8 -1.20 3.47 9.38
CA GLU A 8 -1.66 2.23 8.77
C GLU A 8 -0.57 1.16 8.83
N SER A 9 0.66 1.52 8.48
CA SER A 9 1.81 0.63 8.51
C SER A 9 2.08 0.10 9.91
N GLU A 10 2.03 0.96 10.92
CA GLU A 10 2.23 0.56 12.32
C GLU A 10 1.17 -0.44 12.78
N VAL A 11 -0.10 -0.18 12.45
CA VAL A 11 -1.20 -1.07 12.80
C VAL A 11 -1.06 -2.42 12.12
N ILE A 12 -0.76 -2.43 10.82
CA ILE A 12 -0.62 -3.67 10.06
C ILE A 12 0.54 -4.51 10.58
N LEU A 13 1.70 -3.90 10.84
CA LEU A 13 2.84 -4.63 11.38
C LEU A 13 2.56 -5.17 12.78
N HIS A 14 1.87 -4.40 13.61
CA HIS A 14 1.47 -4.86 14.93
C HIS A 14 0.61 -6.13 14.82
N LEU A 15 -0.38 -6.12 13.94
CA LEU A 15 -1.23 -7.29 13.71
C LEU A 15 -0.43 -8.48 13.16
N ILE A 16 0.47 -8.23 12.21
CA ILE A 16 1.32 -9.29 11.62
C ILE A 16 2.14 -9.97 12.72
N PHE A 17 2.82 -9.21 13.55
CA PHE A 17 3.73 -9.78 14.54
C PHE A 17 2.99 -10.39 15.75
N ASP A 18 1.81 -9.90 16.07
CA ASP A 18 0.96 -10.51 17.09
C ASP A 18 0.36 -11.85 16.63
N HIS A 19 0.23 -12.03 15.31
CA HIS A 19 -0.36 -13.21 14.66
C HIS A 19 0.53 -13.73 13.53
N TYR A 20 1.83 -13.87 13.82
CA TYR A 20 2.83 -14.11 12.78
C TYR A 20 2.58 -15.39 11.97
N GLN A 21 2.21 -16.48 12.64
CA GLN A 21 1.95 -17.75 11.96
C GLN A 21 0.77 -17.64 11.00
N GLU A 22 -0.29 -16.98 11.43
CA GLU A 22 -1.47 -16.73 10.60
C GLU A 22 -1.12 -15.80 9.42
N ALA A 23 -0.28 -14.80 9.64
CA ALA A 23 0.16 -13.91 8.58
C ALA A 23 0.97 -14.67 7.52
N VAL A 24 1.85 -15.58 7.94
CA VAL A 24 2.60 -16.43 7.01
C VAL A 24 1.65 -17.27 6.16
N LEU A 25 0.63 -17.86 6.78
CA LEU A 25 -0.35 -18.67 6.06
C LEU A 25 -1.12 -17.85 5.03
N LEU A 26 -1.59 -16.66 5.42
CA LEU A 26 -2.40 -15.81 4.55
C LEU A 26 -1.60 -15.20 3.40
N LEU A 27 -0.39 -14.73 3.68
CA LEU A 27 0.39 -13.98 2.70
C LEU A 27 1.33 -14.85 1.87
N CYS A 28 1.87 -15.92 2.46
CA CYS A 28 2.93 -16.70 1.82
C CYS A 28 2.52 -18.12 1.42
N LYS A 29 1.51 -18.70 2.06
CA LYS A 29 1.15 -20.11 1.89
C LYS A 29 -0.34 -20.33 1.59
N SER A 30 -1.01 -19.35 1.04
CA SER A 30 -2.44 -19.48 0.74
C SER A 30 -2.75 -20.12 -0.61
N ALA A 31 -1.74 -20.31 -1.46
CA ALA A 31 -1.91 -20.89 -2.78
C ALA A 31 -2.58 -22.28 -2.70
N GLY A 32 -3.62 -22.48 -3.49
CA GLY A 32 -4.39 -23.72 -3.51
C GLY A 32 -5.38 -23.89 -2.37
N SER A 33 -5.46 -22.95 -1.44
CA SER A 33 -6.42 -22.99 -0.34
C SER A 33 -7.60 -22.05 -0.60
N SER A 34 -8.60 -22.08 0.27
CA SER A 34 -9.72 -21.12 0.22
C SER A 34 -9.31 -19.67 0.50
N LEU A 35 -8.09 -19.48 0.99
CA LEU A 35 -7.52 -18.16 1.30
C LEU A 35 -6.73 -17.59 0.13
N GLU A 36 -6.57 -18.34 -0.96
CA GLU A 36 -5.92 -17.85 -2.17
C GLU A 36 -6.66 -16.61 -2.68
N GLY A 37 -5.91 -15.60 -3.05
CA GLY A 37 -6.48 -14.33 -3.48
C GLY A 37 -6.81 -13.36 -2.35
N PHE A 38 -6.52 -13.73 -1.10
CA PHE A 38 -6.77 -12.82 0.04
C PHE A 38 -6.03 -11.49 -0.12
N PHE A 39 -4.77 -11.55 -0.57
CA PHE A 39 -3.97 -10.35 -0.83
C PHE A 39 -4.64 -9.46 -1.88
N ASP A 40 -5.13 -10.06 -2.97
CA ASP A 40 -5.80 -9.32 -4.04
C ASP A 40 -7.06 -8.62 -3.53
N LYS A 41 -7.81 -9.26 -2.64
CA LYS A 41 -9.00 -8.66 -2.04
C LYS A 41 -8.65 -7.44 -1.17
N ILE A 42 -7.54 -7.51 -0.44
CA ILE A 42 -7.07 -6.37 0.35
C ILE A 42 -6.70 -5.21 -0.57
N VAL A 43 -5.98 -5.48 -1.65
CA VAL A 43 -5.59 -4.48 -2.63
C VAL A 43 -6.83 -3.85 -3.28
N GLU A 44 -7.80 -4.65 -3.71
CA GLU A 44 -9.04 -4.15 -4.32
C GLU A 44 -9.82 -3.25 -3.37
N ARG A 45 -9.89 -3.63 -2.09
CA ARG A 45 -10.55 -2.81 -1.07
C ARG A 45 -9.84 -1.47 -0.91
N LYS A 46 -8.51 -1.49 -0.88
CA LYS A 46 -7.72 -0.27 -0.74
C LYS A 46 -7.83 0.62 -1.97
N VAL A 47 -7.87 0.05 -3.15
CA VAL A 47 -8.11 0.79 -4.40
C VAL A 47 -9.46 1.52 -4.33
N TYR A 48 -10.51 0.81 -3.91
CA TYR A 48 -11.85 1.39 -3.79
C TYR A 48 -11.86 2.57 -2.82
N GLU A 49 -11.25 2.41 -1.64
CA GLU A 49 -11.17 3.47 -0.64
C GLU A 49 -10.37 4.68 -1.14
N SER A 50 -9.30 4.42 -1.87
CA SER A 50 -8.42 5.46 -2.40
C SER A 50 -9.06 6.22 -3.56
N GLU A 51 -9.86 5.55 -4.40
CA GLU A 51 -10.60 6.20 -5.47
C GLU A 51 -11.55 7.26 -4.92
N ALA A 52 -12.29 6.93 -3.86
CA ALA A 52 -13.19 7.87 -3.22
C ALA A 52 -12.44 9.10 -2.71
N PHE A 53 -11.25 8.89 -2.11
CA PHE A 53 -10.41 9.99 -1.62
C PHE A 53 -9.94 10.88 -2.77
N PHE A 54 -9.41 10.30 -3.84
CA PHE A 54 -8.89 11.09 -4.97
C PHE A 54 -9.99 11.77 -5.76
N GLU A 55 -11.14 11.14 -5.89
CA GLU A 55 -12.30 11.75 -6.52
C GLU A 55 -12.76 12.98 -5.74
N GLU A 56 -12.84 12.88 -4.43
CA GLU A 56 -13.18 14.00 -3.54
C GLU A 56 -12.17 15.14 -3.68
N GLN A 57 -10.88 14.81 -3.87
CA GLN A 57 -9.82 15.79 -4.08
C GLN A 57 -9.75 16.30 -5.52
N LYS A 58 -10.61 15.80 -6.41
CA LYS A 58 -10.66 16.15 -7.83
C LYS A 58 -9.39 15.80 -8.59
N GLU A 59 -8.68 14.76 -8.17
CA GLU A 59 -7.46 14.30 -8.83
C GLU A 59 -7.80 13.36 -9.99
N LYS A 60 -7.83 13.90 -11.20
CA LYS A 60 -8.19 13.13 -12.41
C LYS A 60 -7.02 12.37 -13.03
N PHE A 61 -5.82 12.61 -12.55
CA PHE A 61 -4.62 11.97 -13.07
C PHE A 61 -4.56 10.47 -12.75
N PHE A 62 -5.17 10.08 -11.63
CA PHE A 62 -5.12 8.71 -11.15
C PHE A 62 -6.33 7.92 -11.63
N ASP A 63 -6.12 7.04 -12.62
CA ASP A 63 -7.15 6.07 -12.99
C ASP A 63 -7.05 4.82 -12.12
N GLU A 64 -8.06 3.96 -12.23
CA GLU A 64 -8.14 2.72 -11.44
C GLU A 64 -6.94 1.80 -11.67
N ASN A 65 -6.47 1.70 -12.92
CA ASN A 65 -5.35 0.82 -13.25
C ASN A 65 -4.06 1.29 -12.60
N LEU A 66 -3.78 2.59 -12.67
CA LEU A 66 -2.59 3.15 -12.03
C LEU A 66 -2.66 2.97 -10.51
N MET A 67 -3.81 3.24 -9.91
CA MET A 67 -3.99 3.06 -8.47
C MET A 67 -3.76 1.62 -8.05
N ARG A 68 -4.28 0.66 -8.81
CA ARG A 68 -4.07 -0.76 -8.52
C ARG A 68 -2.60 -1.15 -8.57
N LEU A 69 -1.87 -0.66 -9.58
CA LEU A 69 -0.44 -0.93 -9.71
C LEU A 69 0.34 -0.38 -8.52
N LEU A 70 0.09 0.86 -8.13
CA LEU A 70 0.81 1.52 -7.05
C LEU A 70 0.49 0.92 -5.69
N ILE A 71 -0.79 0.65 -5.43
CA ILE A 71 -1.24 0.07 -4.16
C ILE A 71 -0.74 -1.37 -4.04
N SER A 72 -0.80 -2.16 -5.12
CA SER A 72 -0.24 -3.52 -5.12
C SER A 72 1.22 -3.53 -4.75
N SER A 73 2.00 -2.62 -5.33
CA SER A 73 3.43 -2.49 -5.02
C SER A 73 3.65 -2.16 -3.55
N GLN A 74 2.87 -1.24 -3.00
CA GLN A 74 2.97 -0.84 -1.60
C GLN A 74 2.66 -2.01 -0.66
N PHE A 75 1.55 -2.71 -0.90
CA PHE A 75 1.12 -3.81 -0.05
C PHE A 75 1.98 -5.06 -0.21
N TYR A 76 2.60 -5.26 -1.37
CA TYR A 76 3.54 -6.36 -1.58
C TYR A 76 4.72 -6.29 -0.60
N SER A 77 5.05 -5.11 -0.12
CA SER A 77 6.11 -4.94 0.88
C SER A 77 5.82 -5.70 2.18
N TYR A 78 4.55 -5.82 2.57
CA TYR A 78 4.18 -6.61 3.76
C TYR A 78 4.46 -8.10 3.55
N TYR A 79 4.16 -8.60 2.35
CA TYR A 79 4.52 -9.99 2.01
C TYR A 79 6.02 -10.21 2.13
N GLN A 80 6.82 -9.29 1.59
CA GLN A 80 8.28 -9.40 1.63
C GLN A 80 8.81 -9.36 3.06
N ILE A 81 8.24 -8.52 3.91
CA ILE A 81 8.62 -8.43 5.33
C ILE A 81 8.33 -9.76 6.05
N VAL A 82 7.15 -10.33 5.83
CA VAL A 82 6.77 -11.60 6.46
C VAL A 82 7.64 -12.73 5.94
N ASN A 83 7.82 -12.81 4.63
CA ASN A 83 8.61 -13.88 3.99
C ASN A 83 10.10 -13.78 4.33
N GLY A 84 10.58 -12.58 4.65
CA GLY A 84 11.99 -12.36 4.98
C GLY A 84 12.41 -12.84 6.37
N GLY A 85 11.46 -13.10 7.25
CA GLY A 85 11.75 -13.59 8.59
C GLY A 85 12.46 -12.59 9.50
N TYR A 86 12.27 -11.30 9.26
CA TYR A 86 12.89 -10.26 10.08
C TYR A 86 12.30 -10.22 11.48
N GLU A 87 13.11 -9.83 12.45
CA GLU A 87 12.63 -9.53 13.78
C GLU A 87 11.72 -8.28 13.74
N ARG A 88 10.79 -8.21 14.69
CA ARG A 88 9.76 -7.14 14.72
C ARG A 88 10.35 -5.74 14.63
N GLU A 89 11.40 -5.46 15.41
CA GLU A 89 12.02 -4.13 15.44
C GLU A 89 12.67 -3.78 14.10
N ALA A 90 13.40 -4.73 13.51
CA ALA A 90 14.00 -4.54 12.20
C ALA A 90 12.94 -4.35 11.11
N ALA A 91 11.86 -5.14 11.16
CA ALA A 91 10.75 -5.04 10.22
C ALA A 91 10.10 -3.66 10.28
N GLN A 92 9.91 -3.12 11.49
CA GLN A 92 9.33 -1.79 11.67
C GLN A 92 10.23 -0.72 11.04
N GLY A 93 11.53 -0.82 11.24
CA GLY A 93 12.50 0.11 10.66
C GLY A 93 12.47 0.08 9.13
N TYR A 94 12.50 -1.12 8.55
CA TYR A 94 12.41 -1.28 7.09
C TYR A 94 11.09 -0.73 6.55
N MET A 95 9.99 -1.04 7.23
CA MET A 95 8.67 -0.61 6.76
C MET A 95 8.49 0.89 6.84
N ASN A 96 9.07 1.53 7.85
CA ASN A 96 9.07 2.99 7.94
C ASN A 96 9.75 3.60 6.71
N ALA A 97 10.89 3.05 6.31
CA ALA A 97 11.61 3.53 5.12
C ALA A 97 10.81 3.26 3.83
N VAL A 98 10.21 2.08 3.71
CA VAL A 98 9.40 1.70 2.54
C VAL A 98 8.19 2.63 2.41
N MET A 99 7.50 2.92 3.51
CA MET A 99 6.34 3.80 3.48
C MET A 99 6.73 5.23 3.13
N ARG A 100 7.88 5.68 3.60
CA ARG A 100 8.41 7.01 3.23
C ARG A 100 8.70 7.08 1.73
N TYR A 101 9.27 6.02 1.19
CA TYR A 101 9.51 5.91 -0.25
C TYR A 101 8.20 5.99 -1.04
N HIS A 102 7.19 5.24 -0.64
CA HIS A 102 5.89 5.27 -1.32
C HIS A 102 5.20 6.62 -1.18
N PHE A 103 5.26 7.23 0.01
CA PHE A 103 4.70 8.56 0.20
C PHE A 103 5.35 9.58 -0.72
N GLY A 104 6.69 9.53 -0.84
CA GLY A 104 7.42 10.42 -1.75
C GLY A 104 6.97 10.23 -3.20
N GLY A 105 6.77 8.99 -3.61
CA GLY A 105 6.25 8.67 -4.94
C GLY A 105 4.84 9.21 -5.17
N TRP A 106 3.93 9.00 -4.22
CA TRP A 106 2.58 9.54 -4.29
C TRP A 106 2.59 11.07 -4.39
N ALA A 107 3.39 11.74 -3.55
CA ALA A 107 3.50 13.19 -3.56
C ALA A 107 4.02 13.71 -4.91
N ALA A 108 5.02 13.04 -5.47
CA ALA A 108 5.57 13.40 -6.77
C ALA A 108 4.53 13.27 -7.88
N LEU A 109 3.73 12.19 -7.86
CA LEU A 109 2.68 11.98 -8.85
C LEU A 109 1.53 12.98 -8.72
N LEU A 110 1.14 13.33 -7.50
CA LEU A 110 0.14 14.35 -7.27
C LEU A 110 0.58 15.71 -7.81
N ASN A 111 1.84 16.06 -7.59
CA ASN A 111 2.42 17.30 -8.13
C ASN A 111 2.50 17.27 -9.65
N ALA A 112 2.90 16.14 -10.24
CA ALA A 112 2.95 15.98 -11.70
C ALA A 112 1.55 16.12 -12.31
N GLY A 113 0.52 15.55 -11.67
CA GLY A 113 -0.86 15.71 -12.13
C GLY A 113 -1.32 17.15 -12.13
N LYS A 114 -0.97 17.90 -11.09
CA LYS A 114 -1.28 19.34 -11.00
C LYS A 114 -0.55 20.17 -12.06
N GLU A 115 0.70 19.85 -12.31
CA GLU A 115 1.49 20.50 -13.37
C GLU A 115 0.89 20.25 -14.74
N MET A 116 0.46 19.01 -15.02
CA MET A 116 -0.19 18.67 -16.28
C MET A 116 -1.51 19.42 -16.46
N GLU A 117 -2.32 19.55 -15.41
CA GLU A 117 -3.54 20.36 -15.45
C GLU A 117 -3.23 21.83 -15.73
N GLY A 118 -2.17 22.37 -15.13
CA GLY A 118 -1.72 23.73 -15.40
C GLY A 118 -1.33 23.95 -16.84
N GLU A 119 -0.61 23.00 -17.45
CA GLU A 119 -0.22 23.04 -18.86
C GLU A 119 -1.43 23.00 -19.78
N GLU A 120 -2.43 22.17 -19.48
CA GLU A 120 -3.66 22.08 -20.28
C GLU A 120 -4.48 23.37 -20.25
N GLN A 121 -4.37 24.15 -19.19
CA GLN A 121 -5.08 25.42 -19.05
C GLN A 121 -4.41 26.58 -19.78
N LEU A 122 -3.18 26.39 -20.18
CA LEU A 122 -2.42 27.40 -20.94
C LEU A 122 -2.68 27.29 -22.44
#